data_31385b9c3a4bda468beb72299275098f
#
_entry.id   31385b9c3a4bda468beb72299275098f
#
_cell.length_a   1.000
_cell.length_b   1.000
_cell.length_c   1.000
_cell.angle_alpha   90.00
_cell.angle_beta   90.00
_cell.angle_gamma   90.00
#
_symmetry.space_group_name_H-M   'P 1'
#
loop_
_entity.id
_entity.type
_entity.pdbx_description
1 polymer ?
#
loop_
_entity_poly.entity_id
_entity_poly.type
_entity_poly.pdbx_seq_one_letter_code
_entity_poly.pdbx_strand_id
1 'polypeptide(L)'
;MQKAMLNPTPDQTFEIVGEGPYDFSRVLRHSRELQQAGRVEEACNERFQAFQRLAELIPEQEEVILEWNHRNSRAALELIEASAIDHFLINDFEMSAALLEMLLELDPEDHLEGSELLAFDYLAMDEQELFDEVINDISDKCASRELLLLWSAYRRDGRLPQGELQRFCTRFAPYFAEFTAAEHPADEAYLRDIESEHPSVAAQARELWLRTENLWVLWPGFIEALCAAR
;
A
#
# COMPACT_ATOMS: atom_id res chain seq x y z
N MET A 1 -9.75 -11.81 -32.26
CA MET A 1 -9.38 -11.22 -30.95
C MET A 1 -10.43 -11.68 -29.97
N GLN A 2 -10.04 -12.50 -29.01
CA GLN A 2 -10.89 -12.86 -27.89
C GLN A 2 -11.06 -11.60 -27.05
N LYS A 3 -12.33 -11.22 -26.77
CA LYS A 3 -12.58 -10.12 -25.83
C LYS A 3 -12.12 -10.56 -24.44
N ALA A 4 -11.60 -9.64 -23.65
CA ALA A 4 -11.39 -9.89 -22.24
C ALA A 4 -12.72 -10.32 -21.59
N MET A 5 -12.65 -11.31 -20.71
CA MET A 5 -13.83 -11.86 -20.04
C MET A 5 -13.49 -12.19 -18.60
N LEU A 6 -14.49 -12.00 -17.73
CA LEU A 6 -14.49 -12.57 -16.38
C LEU A 6 -15.08 -13.98 -16.48
N ASN A 7 -14.29 -15.00 -16.17
CA ASN A 7 -14.73 -16.38 -16.12
C ASN A 7 -15.02 -16.76 -14.67
N PRO A 8 -16.26 -17.15 -14.32
CA PRO A 8 -16.58 -17.60 -12.97
C PRO A 8 -15.88 -18.93 -12.67
N THR A 9 -15.36 -19.06 -11.46
CA THR A 9 -14.79 -20.29 -10.90
C THR A 9 -15.84 -21.03 -10.06
N PRO A 10 -15.60 -22.31 -9.68
CA PRO A 10 -16.48 -23.03 -8.75
C PRO A 10 -16.57 -22.40 -7.36
N ASP A 11 -15.55 -21.64 -6.95
CA ASP A 11 -15.44 -20.99 -5.63
C ASP A 11 -16.07 -19.58 -5.61
N GLN A 12 -16.86 -19.23 -6.62
CA GLN A 12 -17.53 -17.93 -6.77
C GLN A 12 -16.58 -16.74 -6.96
N THR A 13 -15.34 -17.02 -7.32
CA THR A 13 -14.37 -16.00 -7.75
C THR A 13 -14.33 -15.90 -9.27
N PHE A 14 -13.59 -14.95 -9.82
CA PHE A 14 -13.49 -14.70 -11.25
C PHE A 14 -12.05 -14.71 -11.73
N GLU A 15 -11.80 -15.43 -12.81
CA GLU A 15 -10.55 -15.36 -13.56
C GLU A 15 -10.67 -14.33 -14.69
N ILE A 16 -9.66 -13.46 -14.83
CA ILE A 16 -9.58 -12.56 -15.98
C ILE A 16 -8.89 -13.27 -17.13
N VAL A 17 -9.64 -13.60 -18.16
CA VAL A 17 -9.11 -14.15 -19.41
C VAL A 17 -9.07 -13.05 -20.47
N GLY A 18 -7.87 -12.72 -20.96
CA GLY A 18 -7.72 -11.66 -21.95
C GLY A 18 -6.37 -11.69 -22.65
N GLU A 19 -6.29 -10.98 -23.77
CA GLU A 19 -5.09 -10.83 -24.59
C GLU A 19 -4.81 -9.35 -24.85
N GLY A 20 -3.59 -9.05 -25.27
CA GLY A 20 -3.20 -7.69 -25.62
C GLY A 20 -3.21 -6.74 -24.43
N PRO A 21 -4.02 -5.67 -24.43
CA PRO A 21 -4.08 -4.71 -23.34
C PRO A 21 -4.75 -5.25 -22.06
N TYR A 22 -5.36 -6.42 -22.10
CA TYR A 22 -5.97 -7.13 -20.97
C TYR A 22 -5.13 -8.31 -20.48
N ASP A 23 -3.93 -8.50 -21.02
CA ASP A 23 -2.87 -9.34 -20.43
C ASP A 23 -2.16 -8.51 -19.35
N PHE A 24 -2.78 -8.40 -18.17
CA PHE A 24 -2.27 -7.61 -17.06
C PHE A 24 -0.91 -8.10 -16.57
N SER A 25 -0.63 -9.39 -16.65
CA SER A 25 0.69 -9.94 -16.35
C SER A 25 1.79 -9.36 -17.24
N ARG A 26 1.48 -9.12 -18.52
CA ARG A 26 2.42 -8.50 -19.44
C ARG A 26 2.57 -7.00 -19.16
N VAL A 27 1.46 -6.31 -18.89
CA VAL A 27 1.46 -4.88 -18.56
C VAL A 27 2.26 -4.63 -17.29
N LEU A 28 2.02 -5.40 -16.24
CA LEU A 28 2.74 -5.30 -14.97
C LEU A 28 4.26 -5.46 -15.16
N ARG A 29 4.66 -6.50 -15.90
CA ARG A 29 6.08 -6.70 -16.20
C ARG A 29 6.69 -5.52 -16.96
N HIS A 30 6.01 -5.02 -17.99
CA HIS A 30 6.50 -3.90 -18.79
C HIS A 30 6.58 -2.61 -17.98
N SER A 31 5.61 -2.32 -17.11
CA SER A 31 5.66 -1.16 -16.21
C SER A 31 6.85 -1.23 -15.25
N ARG A 32 7.17 -2.43 -14.73
CA ARG A 32 8.38 -2.67 -13.90
C ARG A 32 9.68 -2.44 -14.70
N GLU A 33 9.74 -2.90 -15.94
CA GLU A 33 10.89 -2.66 -16.84
C GLU A 33 11.08 -1.15 -17.11
N LEU A 34 9.99 -0.42 -17.33
CA LEU A 34 10.02 1.04 -17.49
C LEU A 34 10.53 1.74 -16.22
N GLN A 35 10.04 1.35 -15.07
CA GLN A 35 10.49 1.90 -13.78
C GLN A 35 11.98 1.65 -13.53
N GLN A 36 12.46 0.44 -13.79
CA GLN A 36 13.89 0.09 -13.69
C GLN A 36 14.77 0.88 -14.68
N ALA A 37 14.20 1.25 -15.82
CA ALA A 37 14.88 2.11 -16.81
C ALA A 37 14.83 3.62 -16.48
N GLY A 38 14.25 3.99 -15.32
CA GLY A 38 14.08 5.38 -14.89
C GLY A 38 12.93 6.13 -15.62
N ARG A 39 12.10 5.42 -16.38
CA ARG A 39 10.95 5.96 -17.12
C ARG A 39 9.68 5.91 -16.24
N VAL A 40 9.77 6.55 -15.06
CA VAL A 40 8.76 6.43 -14.01
C VAL A 40 7.39 6.94 -14.47
N GLU A 41 7.33 8.12 -15.10
CA GLU A 41 6.07 8.69 -15.61
C GLU A 41 5.35 7.75 -16.59
N GLU A 42 6.10 7.09 -17.48
CA GLU A 42 5.52 6.16 -18.42
C GLU A 42 5.03 4.88 -17.74
N ALA A 43 5.75 4.40 -16.71
CA ALA A 43 5.33 3.27 -15.90
C ALA A 43 4.02 3.57 -15.15
N CYS A 44 3.92 4.73 -14.50
CA CYS A 44 2.69 5.17 -13.81
C CYS A 44 1.50 5.29 -14.77
N ASN A 45 1.72 5.93 -15.93
CA ASN A 45 0.67 6.05 -16.96
C ASN A 45 0.19 4.69 -17.48
N GLU A 46 1.10 3.74 -17.67
CA GLU A 46 0.73 2.40 -18.14
C GLU A 46 -0.09 1.63 -17.10
N ARG A 47 0.30 1.72 -15.81
CA ARG A 47 -0.44 1.12 -14.69
C ARG A 47 -1.84 1.70 -14.57
N PHE A 48 -1.96 3.02 -14.59
CA PHE A 48 -3.26 3.70 -14.51
C PHE A 48 -4.17 3.37 -15.72
N GLN A 49 -3.63 3.30 -16.93
CA GLN A 49 -4.40 2.84 -18.10
C GLN A 49 -4.85 1.38 -17.97
N ALA A 50 -4.05 0.52 -17.35
CA ALA A 50 -4.44 -0.86 -17.08
C ALA A 50 -5.58 -0.94 -16.06
N PHE A 51 -5.49 -0.14 -15.00
CA PHE A 51 -6.59 0.03 -14.04
C PHE A 51 -7.89 0.46 -14.73
N GLN A 52 -7.87 1.47 -15.59
CA GLN A 52 -9.07 1.92 -16.32
C GLN A 52 -9.68 0.80 -17.15
N ARG A 53 -8.85 -0.03 -17.82
CA ARG A 53 -9.33 -1.19 -18.57
C ARG A 53 -9.91 -2.28 -17.69
N LEU A 54 -9.37 -2.48 -16.50
CA LEU A 54 -9.92 -3.40 -15.52
C LEU A 54 -11.27 -2.90 -15.02
N ALA A 55 -11.39 -1.63 -14.66
CA ALA A 55 -12.66 -1.02 -14.25
C ALA A 55 -13.77 -1.17 -15.30
N GLU A 56 -13.41 -1.10 -16.61
CA GLU A 56 -14.36 -1.36 -17.69
C GLU A 56 -14.84 -2.82 -17.77
N LEU A 57 -14.10 -3.78 -17.19
CA LEU A 57 -14.47 -5.20 -17.15
C LEU A 57 -15.37 -5.55 -15.98
N ILE A 58 -15.27 -4.79 -14.89
CA ILE A 58 -16.04 -5.04 -13.66
C ILE A 58 -17.46 -4.49 -13.85
N PRO A 59 -18.51 -5.33 -13.72
CA PRO A 59 -19.88 -4.86 -13.81
C PRO A 59 -20.26 -4.01 -12.60
N GLU A 60 -20.85 -2.84 -12.80
CA GLU A 60 -21.24 -1.89 -11.73
C GLU A 60 -22.24 -2.46 -10.69
N GLN A 61 -22.93 -3.55 -11.02
CA GLN A 61 -24.03 -4.08 -10.20
C GLN A 61 -23.77 -5.49 -9.66
N GLU A 62 -22.60 -6.03 -9.88
CA GLU A 62 -22.22 -7.38 -9.45
C GLU A 62 -21.01 -7.30 -8.51
N GLU A 63 -21.07 -8.04 -7.43
CA GLU A 63 -19.92 -8.25 -6.56
C GLU A 63 -18.94 -9.20 -7.29
N VAL A 64 -17.73 -8.74 -7.54
CA VAL A 64 -16.70 -9.49 -8.24
C VAL A 64 -15.50 -9.66 -7.31
N ILE A 65 -15.18 -10.92 -7.00
CA ILE A 65 -13.94 -11.28 -6.29
C ILE A 65 -13.01 -11.93 -7.29
N LEU A 66 -11.81 -11.42 -7.43
CA LEU A 66 -10.82 -11.94 -8.37
C LEU A 66 -10.07 -13.15 -7.79
N GLU A 67 -9.88 -14.18 -8.63
CA GLU A 67 -9.15 -15.39 -8.24
C GLU A 67 -7.66 -15.11 -8.07
N TRP A 68 -7.19 -15.09 -6.82
CA TRP A 68 -5.80 -14.80 -6.47
C TRP A 68 -4.79 -15.76 -7.12
N ASN A 69 -5.11 -17.03 -7.19
CA ASN A 69 -4.23 -18.05 -7.77
C ASN A 69 -4.17 -17.99 -9.31
N HIS A 70 -5.07 -17.24 -9.94
CA HIS A 70 -5.04 -17.01 -11.38
C HIS A 70 -4.07 -15.89 -11.73
N ARG A 71 -3.05 -16.21 -12.53
CA ARG A 71 -1.93 -15.30 -12.83
C ARG A 71 -2.35 -13.92 -13.33
N ASN A 72 -3.34 -13.84 -14.23
CA ASN A 72 -3.75 -12.58 -14.83
C ASN A 72 -4.64 -11.76 -13.87
N SER A 73 -5.48 -12.41 -13.07
CA SER A 73 -6.28 -11.77 -12.03
C SER A 73 -5.39 -11.18 -10.94
N ARG A 74 -4.42 -11.96 -10.44
CA ARG A 74 -3.44 -11.45 -9.47
C ARG A 74 -2.64 -10.27 -10.02
N ALA A 75 -2.20 -10.33 -11.28
CA ALA A 75 -1.47 -9.23 -11.89
C ALA A 75 -2.34 -7.96 -12.06
N ALA A 76 -3.67 -8.12 -12.21
CA ALA A 76 -4.58 -6.98 -12.21
C ALA A 76 -4.66 -6.33 -10.81
N LEU A 77 -4.76 -7.14 -9.74
CA LEU A 77 -4.71 -6.64 -8.36
C LEU A 77 -3.38 -5.93 -8.05
N GLU A 78 -2.25 -6.53 -8.40
CA GLU A 78 -0.92 -5.92 -8.26
C GLU A 78 -0.76 -4.61 -9.05
N LEU A 79 -1.47 -4.44 -10.18
CA LEU A 79 -1.50 -3.19 -10.95
C LEU A 79 -2.32 -2.09 -10.26
N ILE A 80 -3.44 -2.45 -9.62
CA ILE A 80 -4.22 -1.49 -8.82
C ILE A 80 -3.36 -1.01 -7.65
N GLU A 81 -2.77 -1.92 -6.88
CA GLU A 81 -1.89 -1.58 -5.75
C GLU A 81 -0.75 -0.66 -6.20
N ALA A 82 -0.02 -1.04 -7.27
CA ALA A 82 1.08 -0.23 -7.77
C ALA A 82 0.62 1.16 -8.23
N SER A 83 -0.58 1.28 -8.81
CA SER A 83 -1.16 2.57 -9.18
C SER A 83 -1.57 3.39 -7.95
N ALA A 84 -2.10 2.75 -6.90
CA ALA A 84 -2.40 3.41 -5.64
C ALA A 84 -1.13 3.98 -4.99
N ILE A 85 -0.05 3.18 -4.93
CA ILE A 85 1.26 3.63 -4.44
C ILE A 85 1.77 4.84 -5.24
N ASP A 86 1.63 4.83 -6.60
CA ASP A 86 2.02 5.97 -7.43
C ASP A 86 1.31 7.26 -7.02
N HIS A 87 0.00 7.20 -6.77
CA HIS A 87 -0.81 8.34 -6.31
C HIS A 87 -0.47 8.76 -4.87
N PHE A 88 -0.28 7.79 -3.98
CA PHE A 88 0.15 8.03 -2.60
C PHE A 88 1.45 8.84 -2.53
N LEU A 89 2.46 8.44 -3.30
CA LEU A 89 3.78 9.07 -3.31
C LEU A 89 3.77 10.53 -3.81
N ILE A 90 2.78 10.90 -4.63
CA ILE A 90 2.58 12.29 -5.07
C ILE A 90 1.58 13.06 -4.20
N ASN A 91 1.15 12.47 -3.07
CA ASN A 91 0.17 13.01 -2.12
C ASN A 91 -1.25 13.18 -2.70
N ASP A 92 -1.60 12.41 -3.72
CA ASP A 92 -2.97 12.29 -4.24
C ASP A 92 -3.70 11.18 -3.48
N PHE A 93 -3.93 11.42 -2.18
CA PHE A 93 -4.49 10.45 -1.24
C PHE A 93 -5.92 10.05 -1.59
N GLU A 94 -6.70 10.95 -2.20
CA GLU A 94 -8.08 10.65 -2.65
C GLU A 94 -8.08 9.57 -3.73
N MET A 95 -7.20 9.68 -4.73
CA MET A 95 -7.10 8.67 -5.79
C MET A 95 -6.46 7.39 -5.29
N SER A 96 -5.44 7.47 -4.41
CA SER A 96 -4.83 6.31 -3.76
C SER A 96 -5.89 5.51 -3.00
N ALA A 97 -6.66 6.16 -2.13
CA ALA A 97 -7.73 5.53 -1.36
C ALA A 97 -8.78 4.87 -2.27
N ALA A 98 -9.28 5.57 -3.30
CA ALA A 98 -10.28 5.02 -4.22
C ALA A 98 -9.78 3.75 -4.95
N LEU A 99 -8.48 3.70 -5.29
CA LEU A 99 -7.86 2.52 -5.89
C LEU A 99 -7.75 1.37 -4.88
N LEU A 100 -7.39 1.66 -3.62
CA LEU A 100 -7.27 0.65 -2.57
C LEU A 100 -8.64 0.12 -2.11
N GLU A 101 -9.66 0.98 -2.04
CA GLU A 101 -11.04 0.55 -1.80
C GLU A 101 -11.49 -0.46 -2.87
N MET A 102 -11.26 -0.15 -4.15
CA MET A 102 -11.55 -1.10 -5.24
C MET A 102 -10.69 -2.37 -5.14
N LEU A 103 -9.42 -2.26 -4.74
CA LEU A 103 -8.57 -3.43 -4.52
C LEU A 103 -9.17 -4.37 -3.49
N LEU A 104 -9.60 -3.84 -2.34
CA LEU A 104 -10.18 -4.62 -1.24
C LEU A 104 -11.57 -5.18 -1.59
N GLU A 105 -12.35 -4.50 -2.42
CA GLU A 105 -13.59 -5.06 -2.97
C GLU A 105 -13.32 -6.28 -3.88
N LEU A 106 -12.25 -6.23 -4.68
CA LEU A 106 -11.87 -7.31 -5.61
C LEU A 106 -11.07 -8.43 -4.94
N ASP A 107 -10.43 -8.16 -3.80
CA ASP A 107 -9.62 -9.08 -2.99
C ASP A 107 -9.90 -8.89 -1.49
N PRO A 108 -11.06 -9.37 -0.99
CA PRO A 108 -11.44 -9.19 0.42
C PRO A 108 -10.52 -9.91 1.42
N GLU A 109 -9.68 -10.84 0.95
CA GLU A 109 -8.67 -11.50 1.78
C GLU A 109 -7.41 -10.62 1.98
N ASP A 110 -7.35 -9.49 1.29
CA ASP A 110 -6.27 -8.49 1.37
C ASP A 110 -4.85 -9.08 1.22
N HIS A 111 -4.68 -9.92 0.20
CA HIS A 111 -3.39 -10.57 -0.06
C HIS A 111 -2.23 -9.62 -0.32
N LEU A 112 -2.51 -8.36 -0.66
CA LEU A 112 -1.53 -7.31 -0.94
C LEU A 112 -1.36 -6.32 0.23
N GLU A 113 -2.03 -6.57 1.37
CA GLU A 113 -1.98 -5.69 2.55
C GLU A 113 -2.38 -4.23 2.22
N GLY A 114 -3.36 -4.07 1.31
CA GLY A 114 -3.88 -2.76 0.87
C GLY A 114 -4.51 -1.95 1.99
N SER A 115 -5.10 -2.61 2.99
CA SER A 115 -5.65 -1.98 4.20
C SER A 115 -4.63 -1.10 4.93
N GLU A 116 -3.34 -1.48 4.90
CA GLU A 116 -2.28 -0.71 5.57
C GLU A 116 -2.10 0.66 4.92
N LEU A 117 -1.97 0.70 3.59
CA LEU A 117 -1.79 1.96 2.87
C LEU A 117 -3.07 2.82 2.90
N LEU A 118 -4.24 2.18 2.79
CA LEU A 118 -5.55 2.84 2.90
C LEU A 118 -5.73 3.55 4.25
N ALA A 119 -5.25 2.94 5.35
CA ALA A 119 -5.29 3.57 6.67
C ALA A 119 -4.41 4.84 6.73
N PHE A 120 -3.27 4.87 6.03
CA PHE A 120 -2.46 6.09 5.89
C PHE A 120 -3.18 7.16 5.07
N ASP A 121 -3.84 6.78 3.97
CA ASP A 121 -4.63 7.69 3.13
C ASP A 121 -5.74 8.36 3.93
N TYR A 122 -6.56 7.57 4.64
CA TYR A 122 -7.66 8.11 5.44
C TYR A 122 -7.20 9.07 6.53
N LEU A 123 -6.10 8.76 7.23
CA LEU A 123 -5.54 9.71 8.19
C LEU A 123 -4.99 10.96 7.49
N ALA A 124 -4.38 10.85 6.33
CA ALA A 124 -3.90 12.00 5.57
C ALA A 124 -5.05 12.92 5.15
N MET A 125 -6.20 12.35 4.77
CA MET A 125 -7.41 13.08 4.37
C MET A 125 -8.27 13.56 5.55
N ASP A 126 -7.93 13.22 6.80
CA ASP A 126 -8.72 13.51 8.00
C ASP A 126 -10.05 12.74 8.09
N GLU A 127 -10.13 11.59 7.42
CA GLU A 127 -11.29 10.71 7.40
C GLU A 127 -11.23 9.71 8.57
N GLN A 128 -11.41 10.23 9.79
CA GLN A 128 -11.22 9.45 11.02
C GLN A 128 -12.20 8.28 11.16
N GLU A 129 -13.44 8.41 10.69
CA GLU A 129 -14.45 7.34 10.77
C GLU A 129 -14.04 6.14 9.91
N LEU A 130 -13.58 6.39 8.67
CA LEU A 130 -13.10 5.36 7.75
C LEU A 130 -11.79 4.72 8.26
N PHE A 131 -10.91 5.54 8.84
CA PHE A 131 -9.71 5.02 9.49
C PHE A 131 -10.04 4.07 10.64
N ASP A 132 -11.01 4.42 11.51
CA ASP A 132 -11.42 3.61 12.66
C ASP A 132 -12.03 2.27 12.22
N GLU A 133 -12.57 2.17 10.99
CA GLU A 133 -13.04 0.94 10.39
C GLU A 133 -11.86 0.10 9.88
N VAL A 134 -11.03 0.64 8.98
CA VAL A 134 -9.96 -0.11 8.30
C VAL A 134 -8.83 -0.54 9.23
N ILE A 135 -8.54 0.21 10.29
CA ILE A 135 -7.44 -0.13 11.22
C ILE A 135 -7.65 -1.48 11.92
N ASN A 136 -8.89 -1.98 11.99
CA ASN A 136 -9.21 -3.27 12.58
C ASN A 136 -8.82 -4.46 11.69
N ASP A 137 -8.67 -4.24 10.38
CA ASP A 137 -8.25 -5.26 9.42
C ASP A 137 -6.73 -5.47 9.45
N ILE A 138 -5.97 -4.49 9.96
CA ILE A 138 -4.53 -4.59 10.13
C ILE A 138 -4.19 -5.36 11.39
N SER A 139 -3.34 -6.38 11.25
CA SER A 139 -2.92 -7.22 12.38
C SER A 139 -2.26 -6.41 13.51
N ASP A 140 -2.60 -6.75 14.77
CA ASP A 140 -1.95 -6.16 15.96
C ASP A 140 -0.47 -6.51 16.09
N LYS A 141 0.04 -7.41 15.24
CA LYS A 141 1.47 -7.76 15.16
C LYS A 141 2.25 -6.84 14.24
N CYS A 142 1.58 -6.03 13.41
CA CYS A 142 2.21 -5.09 12.50
C CYS A 142 2.63 -3.81 13.22
N ALA A 143 3.86 -3.36 12.96
CA ALA A 143 4.39 -2.12 13.51
C ALA A 143 3.67 -0.89 12.94
N SER A 144 3.26 -0.96 11.68
CA SER A 144 2.49 0.06 10.98
C SER A 144 1.17 0.38 11.68
N ARG A 145 0.47 -0.64 12.18
CA ARG A 145 -0.76 -0.45 12.95
C ARG A 145 -0.54 0.40 14.21
N GLU A 146 0.47 0.09 14.99
CA GLU A 146 0.79 0.86 16.22
C GLU A 146 1.26 2.29 15.87
N LEU A 147 2.01 2.44 14.77
CA LEU A 147 2.42 3.75 14.26
C LEU A 147 1.22 4.60 13.82
N LEU A 148 0.28 4.01 13.08
CA LEU A 148 -0.96 4.64 12.65
C LEU A 148 -1.82 5.10 13.83
N LEU A 149 -1.97 4.26 14.86
CA LEU A 149 -2.69 4.60 16.08
C LEU A 149 -2.01 5.77 16.85
N LEU A 150 -0.68 5.79 16.90
CA LEU A 150 0.07 6.91 17.48
C LEU A 150 -0.11 8.18 16.68
N TRP A 151 -0.07 8.10 15.36
CA TRP A 151 -0.26 9.25 14.46
C TRP A 151 -1.68 9.80 14.53
N SER A 152 -2.70 8.93 14.52
CA SER A 152 -4.11 9.31 14.74
C SER A 152 -4.30 10.05 16.06
N ALA A 153 -3.77 9.50 17.16
CA ALA A 153 -3.85 10.14 18.46
C ALA A 153 -3.12 11.49 18.50
N TYR A 154 -1.94 11.58 17.85
CA TYR A 154 -1.20 12.83 17.76
C TYR A 154 -1.97 13.89 16.94
N ARG A 155 -2.59 13.51 15.82
CA ARG A 155 -3.40 14.44 15.01
C ARG A 155 -4.58 15.01 15.79
N ARG A 156 -5.25 14.16 16.58
CA ARG A 156 -6.40 14.54 17.39
C ARG A 156 -6.01 15.41 18.61
N ASP A 157 -4.98 15.02 19.34
CA ASP A 157 -4.68 15.58 20.67
C ASP A 157 -3.45 16.50 20.69
N GLY A 158 -2.69 16.58 19.58
CA GLY A 158 -1.44 17.35 19.47
C GLY A 158 -0.30 16.80 20.31
N ARG A 159 -0.43 15.57 20.84
CA ARG A 159 0.57 14.92 21.71
C ARG A 159 0.50 13.41 21.58
N LEU A 160 1.64 12.76 21.81
CA LEU A 160 1.71 11.30 21.82
C LEU A 160 1.19 10.74 23.16
N PRO A 161 0.32 9.72 23.12
CA PRO A 161 -0.14 9.05 24.33
C PRO A 161 1.00 8.18 24.90
N GLN A 162 1.39 8.45 26.14
CA GLN A 162 2.58 7.88 26.77
C GLN A 162 2.60 6.35 26.85
N GLY A 163 1.45 5.74 27.12
CA GLY A 163 1.34 4.27 27.24
C GLY A 163 1.55 3.54 25.91
N GLU A 164 0.93 4.06 24.87
CA GLU A 164 1.03 3.56 23.49
C GLU A 164 2.45 3.75 22.95
N LEU A 165 3.03 4.93 23.16
CA LEU A 165 4.40 5.23 22.79
C LEU A 165 5.39 4.28 23.46
N GLN A 166 5.24 4.04 24.77
CA GLN A 166 6.11 3.11 25.50
C GLN A 166 5.99 1.68 24.96
N ARG A 167 4.78 1.25 24.60
CA ARG A 167 4.57 -0.06 23.94
C ARG A 167 5.26 -0.12 22.57
N PHE A 168 5.11 0.91 21.74
CA PHE A 168 5.76 0.99 20.43
C PHE A 168 7.28 0.94 20.56
N CYS A 169 7.87 1.75 21.43
CA CYS A 169 9.31 1.76 21.71
C CYS A 169 9.85 0.41 22.17
N THR A 170 9.04 -0.38 22.91
CA THR A 170 9.49 -1.66 23.47
C THR A 170 9.27 -2.82 22.48
N ARG A 171 8.09 -2.89 21.90
CA ARG A 171 7.70 -4.00 21.01
C ARG A 171 8.29 -3.87 19.61
N PHE A 172 8.36 -2.63 19.10
CA PHE A 172 8.80 -2.29 17.76
C PHE A 172 10.04 -1.39 17.77
N ALA A 173 11.00 -1.70 18.65
CA ALA A 173 12.21 -0.90 18.82
C ALA A 173 12.98 -0.59 17.50
N PRO A 174 13.13 -1.49 16.52
CA PRO A 174 13.75 -1.16 15.24
C PRO A 174 12.98 -0.11 14.45
N TYR A 175 11.64 -0.15 14.47
CA TYR A 175 10.80 0.87 13.81
C TYR A 175 10.91 2.22 14.51
N PHE A 176 10.84 2.24 15.84
CA PHE A 176 11.06 3.48 16.59
C PHE A 176 12.44 4.08 16.32
N ALA A 177 13.49 3.23 16.26
CA ALA A 177 14.84 3.67 15.96
C ALA A 177 14.94 4.25 14.55
N GLU A 178 14.28 3.63 13.57
CA GLU A 178 14.23 4.11 12.18
C GLU A 178 13.49 5.45 12.08
N PHE A 179 12.27 5.55 12.62
CA PHE A 179 11.44 6.76 12.57
C PHE A 179 12.01 7.94 13.36
N THR A 180 13.01 7.70 14.22
CA THR A 180 13.77 8.74 14.94
C THR A 180 15.22 8.88 14.48
N ALA A 181 15.60 8.23 13.38
CA ALA A 181 16.91 8.39 12.77
C ALA A 181 17.03 9.75 12.05
N ALA A 182 18.25 10.20 11.84
CA ALA A 182 18.51 11.44 11.08
C ALA A 182 18.62 11.21 9.58
N GLU A 183 18.92 9.98 9.17
CA GLU A 183 19.14 9.60 7.76
C GLU A 183 18.54 8.23 7.50
N HIS A 184 17.98 8.05 6.30
CA HIS A 184 17.27 6.83 5.85
C HIS A 184 17.83 6.35 4.49
N PRO A 185 19.10 5.95 4.42
CA PRO A 185 19.72 5.63 3.14
C PRO A 185 19.14 4.37 2.51
N ALA A 186 18.72 4.45 1.25
CA ALA A 186 18.38 3.32 0.41
C ALA A 186 19.66 2.78 -0.28
N ASP A 187 20.64 2.34 0.52
CA ASP A 187 21.93 1.85 0.03
C ASP A 187 21.87 0.39 -0.45
N GLU A 188 22.97 -0.09 -1.04
CA GLU A 188 23.05 -1.45 -1.57
C GLU A 188 22.91 -2.53 -0.48
N ALA A 189 23.22 -2.22 0.77
CA ALA A 189 23.07 -3.16 1.88
C ALA A 189 21.59 -3.34 2.23
N TYR A 190 20.86 -2.23 2.32
CA TYR A 190 19.42 -2.23 2.50
C TYR A 190 18.71 -2.94 1.34
N LEU A 191 19.01 -2.59 0.09
CA LEU A 191 18.38 -3.20 -1.10
C LEU A 191 18.56 -4.72 -1.13
N ARG A 192 19.76 -5.22 -0.81
CA ARG A 192 20.01 -6.66 -0.73
C ARG A 192 19.27 -7.34 0.42
N ASP A 193 19.09 -6.65 1.55
CA ASP A 193 18.40 -7.19 2.70
C ASP A 193 16.89 -7.26 2.43
N ILE A 194 16.28 -6.16 1.96
CA ILE A 194 14.83 -6.10 1.70
C ILE A 194 14.39 -7.05 0.58
N GLU A 195 15.24 -7.31 -0.41
CA GLU A 195 14.99 -8.27 -1.49
C GLU A 195 15.27 -9.73 -1.09
N SER A 196 15.77 -9.97 0.12
CA SER A 196 16.08 -11.32 0.59
C SER A 196 14.80 -12.10 0.92
N GLU A 197 14.90 -13.44 0.98
CA GLU A 197 13.79 -14.32 1.36
C GLU A 197 13.27 -14.04 2.78
N HIS A 198 14.14 -13.52 3.66
CA HIS A 198 13.80 -13.19 5.05
C HIS A 198 14.43 -11.83 5.42
N PRO A 199 13.79 -10.71 5.02
CA PRO A 199 14.30 -9.38 5.35
C PRO A 199 14.42 -9.17 6.85
N SER A 200 15.49 -8.49 7.27
CA SER A 200 15.64 -8.12 8.68
C SER A 200 14.55 -7.13 9.10
N VAL A 201 14.22 -7.11 10.38
CA VAL A 201 13.25 -6.15 10.93
C VAL A 201 13.72 -4.69 10.72
N ALA A 202 15.02 -4.46 10.68
CA ALA A 202 15.59 -3.14 10.38
C ALA A 202 15.34 -2.73 8.92
N ALA A 203 15.48 -3.66 7.97
CA ALA A 203 15.15 -3.39 6.57
C ALA A 203 13.64 -3.16 6.37
N GLN A 204 12.79 -3.94 7.04
CA GLN A 204 11.34 -3.73 7.03
C GLN A 204 10.94 -2.37 7.63
N ALA A 205 11.59 -1.94 8.71
CA ALA A 205 11.37 -0.62 9.29
C ALA A 205 11.78 0.51 8.34
N ARG A 206 12.91 0.34 7.63
CA ARG A 206 13.37 1.27 6.59
C ARG A 206 12.43 1.31 5.41
N GLU A 207 11.90 0.16 4.98
CA GLU A 207 10.90 0.07 3.90
C GLU A 207 9.64 0.87 4.26
N LEU A 208 9.11 0.67 5.47
CA LEU A 208 7.95 1.43 5.94
C LEU A 208 8.22 2.94 5.94
N TRP A 209 9.40 3.37 6.40
CA TRP A 209 9.78 4.79 6.35
C TRP A 209 9.79 5.31 4.90
N LEU A 210 10.50 4.63 4.00
CA LEU A 210 10.65 5.06 2.60
C LEU A 210 9.30 5.08 1.85
N ARG A 211 8.41 4.15 2.17
CA ARG A 211 7.05 4.12 1.59
C ARG A 211 6.16 5.27 2.08
N THR A 212 6.46 5.85 3.25
CA THR A 212 5.62 6.85 3.90
C THR A 212 6.31 8.19 4.14
N GLU A 213 7.53 8.38 3.65
CA GLU A 213 8.33 9.59 3.91
C GLU A 213 7.65 10.89 3.41
N ASN A 214 6.87 10.80 2.32
CA ASN A 214 6.08 11.91 1.81
C ASN A 214 5.08 12.45 2.85
N LEU A 215 4.50 11.59 3.69
CA LEU A 215 3.62 12.00 4.79
C LEU A 215 4.39 12.81 5.83
N TRP A 216 5.58 12.38 6.20
CA TRP A 216 6.37 13.01 7.26
C TRP A 216 6.91 14.37 6.84
N VAL A 217 7.04 14.61 5.54
CA VAL A 217 7.31 15.95 4.99
C VAL A 217 6.10 16.87 5.19
N LEU A 218 4.88 16.35 5.04
CA LEU A 218 3.64 17.13 5.25
C LEU A 218 3.29 17.30 6.73
N TRP A 219 3.60 16.30 7.57
CA TRP A 219 3.34 16.31 9.02
C TRP A 219 4.60 16.13 9.87
N PRO A 220 5.61 17.03 9.77
CA PRO A 220 6.89 16.88 10.46
C PRO A 220 6.76 16.89 11.99
N GLY A 221 5.74 17.54 12.54
CA GLY A 221 5.52 17.62 13.97
C GLY A 221 5.30 16.27 14.65
N PHE A 222 4.77 15.27 13.93
CA PHE A 222 4.65 13.91 14.46
C PHE A 222 6.04 13.27 14.66
N ILE A 223 6.92 13.39 13.69
CA ILE A 223 8.30 12.87 13.76
C ILE A 223 9.09 13.62 14.84
N GLU A 224 8.93 14.95 14.93
CA GLU A 224 9.54 15.75 15.99
C GLU A 224 9.09 15.28 17.39
N ALA A 225 7.81 14.95 17.55
CA ALA A 225 7.27 14.41 18.80
C ALA A 225 7.83 13.01 19.13
N LEU A 226 8.02 12.12 18.14
CA LEU A 226 8.69 10.84 18.33
C LEU A 226 10.17 11.03 18.72
N CYS A 227 10.89 11.94 18.06
CA CYS A 227 12.28 12.25 18.36
C CYS A 227 12.46 12.83 19.78
N ALA A 228 11.52 13.66 20.23
CA ALA A 228 11.54 14.23 21.59
C ALA A 228 11.33 13.19 22.71
N ALA A 229 10.80 12.02 22.35
CA ALA A 229 10.58 10.90 23.27
C ALA A 229 11.74 9.89 23.31
N ARG A 230 12.78 10.09 22.49
CA ARG A 230 14.03 9.30 22.45
C ARG A 230 14.93 9.66 23.60
#